data_86d43c7ed38e35f765e0683ca080cecc
#
_entry.id   86d43c7ed38e35f765e0683ca080cecc
#
_cell.length_a   1.000
_cell.length_b   1.000
_cell.length_c   1.000
_cell.angle_alpha   90.00
_cell.angle_beta   90.00
_cell.angle_gamma   90.00
#
_symmetry.space_group_name_H-M   'P 1'
#
loop_
_entity.id
_entity.type
_entity.pdbx_description
1 polymer ?
#
loop_
_entity_poly.entity_id
_entity_poly.type
_entity_poly.pdbx_seq_one_letter_code
_entity_poly.pdbx_strand_id
1 'polypeptide(L)'
;MKIAELLDTSTLKDLDISGLAEHSGMVKPGYGFLAVSDKLWDREKHIDQAVERGATVVLVDDSITVPPTASVPWVRVRNLSTRRGELAAKFYGDPSRTLNCVGVTGTNGKTSIAIHVADMTQLMGSTSAYIGTLGWGPLGQLQDLGMTTPNAVMIQKSLARMRAGGTDTVA
;
A
#
# COMPACT_ATOMS: atom_id res chain seq x y z
N MET A 1 -8.62 11.56 3.44
CA MET A 1 -9.20 10.76 4.56
C MET A 1 -8.59 11.25 5.87
N LYS A 2 -9.38 11.39 6.89
CA LYS A 2 -8.87 11.75 8.22
C LYS A 2 -8.16 10.56 8.90
N ILE A 3 -7.09 10.84 9.63
CA ILE A 3 -6.36 9.81 10.38
C ILE A 3 -7.26 9.13 11.41
N ALA A 4 -8.14 9.89 12.05
CA ALA A 4 -9.10 9.38 13.01
C ALA A 4 -10.05 8.34 12.41
N GLU A 5 -10.50 8.54 11.18
CA GLU A 5 -11.35 7.60 10.44
C GLU A 5 -10.55 6.33 10.06
N LEU A 6 -9.29 6.50 9.64
CA LEU A 6 -8.44 5.37 9.26
C LEU A 6 -8.17 4.44 10.44
N LEU A 7 -7.87 5.01 11.61
CA LEU A 7 -7.43 4.27 12.80
C LEU A 7 -8.55 3.98 13.81
N ASP A 8 -9.79 4.42 13.54
CA ASP A 8 -10.93 4.33 14.48
C ASP A 8 -10.58 4.92 15.86
N THR A 9 -9.96 6.11 15.88
CA THR A 9 -9.46 6.76 17.08
C THR A 9 -9.94 8.20 17.18
N SER A 10 -9.91 8.74 18.38
CA SER A 10 -10.13 10.17 18.60
C SER A 10 -8.86 11.03 18.51
N THR A 11 -7.71 10.40 18.33
CA THR A 11 -6.42 11.08 18.21
C THR A 11 -6.29 11.73 16.82
N LEU A 12 -5.77 12.95 16.77
CA LEU A 12 -5.54 13.71 15.52
C LEU A 12 -6.79 13.83 14.62
N LYS A 13 -7.92 14.14 15.21
CA LYS A 13 -9.25 14.20 14.54
C LYS A 13 -9.29 15.03 13.27
N ASP A 14 -8.50 16.10 13.24
CA ASP A 14 -8.53 17.08 12.15
C ASP A 14 -7.37 16.92 11.17
N LEU A 15 -6.56 15.87 11.33
CA LEU A 15 -5.44 15.60 10.44
C LEU A 15 -5.88 14.78 9.25
N ASP A 16 -5.86 15.41 8.07
CA ASP A 16 -6.10 14.76 6.79
C ASP A 16 -4.81 14.22 6.17
N ILE A 17 -4.89 13.03 5.58
CA ILE A 17 -3.82 12.46 4.78
C ILE A 17 -4.30 12.22 3.35
N SER A 18 -3.41 12.49 2.39
CA SER A 18 -3.66 12.32 0.95
C SER A 18 -3.18 10.97 0.39
N GLY A 19 -2.42 10.22 1.17
CA GLY A 19 -1.87 8.92 0.79
C GLY A 19 -1.18 8.23 1.95
N LEU A 20 -0.79 6.97 1.72
CA LEU A 20 0.00 6.16 2.63
C LEU A 20 1.30 5.72 1.94
N ALA A 21 2.36 5.51 2.72
CA ALA A 21 3.61 4.92 2.26
C ALA A 21 4.26 4.07 3.35
N GLU A 22 4.85 2.93 2.97
CA GLU A 22 5.69 2.07 3.83
C GLU A 22 7.19 2.26 3.54
N HIS A 23 7.52 2.89 2.42
CA HIS A 23 8.90 3.18 2.03
C HIS A 23 9.08 4.69 1.97
N SER A 24 10.11 5.22 2.67
CA SER A 24 10.38 6.67 2.76
C SER A 24 10.54 7.32 1.39
N GLY A 25 11.14 6.61 0.42
CA GLY A 25 11.29 7.07 -0.96
C GLY A 25 9.98 7.28 -1.73
N MET A 26 8.88 6.70 -1.27
CA MET A 26 7.55 6.80 -1.89
C MET A 26 6.64 7.83 -1.24
N VAL A 27 7.11 8.48 -0.19
CA VAL A 27 6.36 9.55 0.50
C VAL A 27 6.23 10.77 -0.41
N LYS A 28 5.06 11.37 -0.39
CA LYS A 28 4.75 12.65 -1.00
C LYS A 28 4.14 13.58 0.04
N PRO A 29 4.13 14.91 -0.18
CA PRO A 29 3.50 15.84 0.73
C PRO A 29 2.07 15.44 1.08
N GLY A 30 1.75 15.46 2.37
CA GLY A 30 0.44 15.07 2.88
C GLY A 30 0.25 13.57 3.17
N TYR A 31 1.29 12.73 3.04
CA TYR A 31 1.18 11.28 3.28
C TYR A 31 1.32 10.93 4.76
N GLY A 32 0.62 9.86 5.16
CA GLY A 32 0.93 9.11 6.36
C GLY A 32 2.03 8.07 6.08
N PHE A 33 3.07 8.07 6.90
CA PHE A 33 4.16 7.10 6.79
C PHE A 33 3.99 5.96 7.80
N LEU A 34 4.00 4.72 7.32
CA LEU A 34 3.95 3.50 8.14
C LEU A 34 5.37 3.04 8.45
N ALA A 35 5.83 3.30 9.67
CA ALA A 35 7.18 2.94 10.13
C ALA A 35 7.19 1.50 10.68
N VAL A 36 7.33 0.53 9.77
CA VAL A 36 7.24 -0.92 10.07
C VAL A 36 8.59 -1.62 10.22
N SER A 37 9.70 -0.88 10.28
CA SER A 37 11.03 -1.47 10.47
C SER A 37 11.26 -1.93 11.91
N ASP A 38 11.74 -3.15 12.09
CA ASP A 38 12.05 -3.73 13.40
C ASP A 38 13.37 -3.18 14.01
N LYS A 39 14.24 -2.61 13.17
CA LYS A 39 15.52 -2.05 13.61
C LYS A 39 15.39 -0.58 13.93
N LEU A 40 15.69 -0.20 15.18
CA LEU A 40 15.51 1.16 15.68
C LEU A 40 16.20 2.23 14.80
N TRP A 41 17.49 2.08 14.50
CA TRP A 41 18.25 3.07 13.73
C TRP A 41 17.78 3.18 12.27
N ASP A 42 17.39 2.08 11.65
CA ASP A 42 16.81 2.07 10.31
C ASP A 42 15.46 2.79 10.30
N ARG A 43 14.65 2.57 11.34
CA ARG A 43 13.35 3.21 11.51
C ARG A 43 13.48 4.72 11.63
N GLU A 44 14.36 5.23 12.54
CA GLU A 44 14.54 6.67 12.70
C GLU A 44 15.00 7.33 11.39
N LYS A 45 16.01 6.75 10.73
CA LYS A 45 16.47 7.23 9.42
C LYS A 45 15.35 7.29 8.38
N HIS A 46 14.49 6.27 8.33
CA HIS A 46 13.37 6.26 7.39
C HIS A 46 12.27 7.23 7.77
N ILE A 47 12.05 7.47 9.06
CA ILE A 47 11.13 8.50 9.55
C ILE A 47 11.62 9.89 9.15
N ASP A 48 12.89 10.20 9.40
CA ASP A 48 13.48 11.49 9.02
C ASP A 48 13.34 11.75 7.51
N GLN A 49 13.72 10.77 6.69
CA GLN A 49 13.54 10.84 5.24
C GLN A 49 12.06 11.01 4.80
N ALA A 50 11.15 10.36 5.51
CA ALA A 50 9.72 10.50 5.21
C ALA A 50 9.20 11.90 5.55
N VAL A 51 9.64 12.45 6.69
CA VAL A 51 9.29 13.81 7.12
C VAL A 51 9.87 14.85 6.16
N GLU A 52 11.14 14.73 5.77
CA GLU A 52 11.78 15.60 4.77
C GLU A 52 11.02 15.59 3.43
N ARG A 53 10.39 14.46 3.06
CA ARG A 53 9.57 14.32 1.85
C ARG A 53 8.12 14.77 2.03
N GLY A 54 7.76 15.27 3.21
CA GLY A 54 6.46 15.87 3.50
C GLY A 54 5.43 14.89 4.07
N ALA A 55 5.86 13.85 4.78
CA ALA A 55 4.95 13.08 5.62
C ALA A 55 4.33 14.02 6.68
N THR A 56 3.03 13.91 6.88
CA THR A 56 2.28 14.74 7.86
C THR A 56 2.01 14.00 9.16
N VAL A 57 2.17 12.69 9.15
CA VAL A 57 2.02 11.83 10.33
C VAL A 57 2.84 10.55 10.16
N VAL A 58 3.35 10.05 11.27
CA VAL A 58 4.05 8.76 11.34
C VAL A 58 3.21 7.77 12.15
N LEU A 59 2.95 6.61 11.58
CA LEU A 59 2.31 5.48 12.26
C LEU A 59 3.39 4.50 12.67
N VAL A 60 3.45 4.13 13.94
CA VAL A 60 4.43 3.20 14.50
C VAL A 60 3.74 2.02 15.16
N ASP A 61 4.38 0.86 15.16
CA ASP A 61 3.86 -0.33 15.83
C ASP A 61 3.83 -0.11 17.37
N ASP A 62 2.83 -0.64 18.04
CA ASP A 62 2.66 -0.52 19.49
C ASP A 62 3.73 -1.30 20.30
N SER A 63 4.40 -2.26 19.68
CA SER A 63 5.56 -2.95 20.24
C SER A 63 6.80 -2.06 20.40
N ILE A 64 6.81 -0.89 19.76
CA ILE A 64 7.93 0.05 19.77
C ILE A 64 7.99 0.76 21.13
N THR A 65 9.07 0.50 21.89
CA THR A 65 9.30 1.05 23.22
C THR A 65 9.84 2.47 23.18
N VAL A 66 10.65 2.80 22.19
CA VAL A 66 11.26 4.13 22.02
C VAL A 66 10.41 4.94 21.04
N PRO A 67 9.80 6.05 21.47
CA PRO A 67 9.05 6.91 20.59
C PRO A 67 9.96 7.54 19.54
N PRO A 68 9.46 7.78 18.31
CA PRO A 68 10.23 8.47 17.29
C PRO A 68 10.49 9.95 17.68
N THR A 69 11.63 10.47 17.27
CA THR A 69 12.01 11.90 17.43
C THR A 69 11.49 12.76 16.27
N ALA A 70 10.39 12.39 15.66
CA ALA A 70 9.83 13.04 14.49
C ALA A 70 9.32 14.46 14.82
N SER A 71 9.57 15.41 13.91
CA SER A 71 9.02 16.78 13.98
C SER A 71 7.54 16.87 13.60
N VAL A 72 6.93 15.78 13.19
CA VAL A 72 5.50 15.67 12.87
C VAL A 72 4.78 14.77 13.90
N PRO A 73 3.47 14.88 14.06
CA PRO A 73 2.69 14.00 14.92
C PRO A 73 2.93 12.53 14.58
N TRP A 74 2.92 11.68 15.61
CA TRP A 74 3.00 10.24 15.44
C TRP A 74 1.95 9.53 16.29
N VAL A 75 1.53 8.35 15.83
CA VAL A 75 0.49 7.53 16.48
C VAL A 75 0.96 6.09 16.59
N ARG A 76 0.77 5.49 17.76
CA ARG A 76 0.93 4.05 17.95
C ARG A 76 -0.27 3.31 17.39
N VAL A 77 0.01 2.31 16.57
CA VAL A 77 -0.99 1.44 15.95
C VAL A 77 -0.71 0.01 16.37
N ARG A 78 -1.69 -0.63 17.00
CA ARG A 78 -1.56 -2.02 17.45
C ARG A 78 -1.34 -2.95 16.26
N ASN A 79 -0.29 -3.77 16.35
CA ASN A 79 0.09 -4.74 15.31
C ASN A 79 0.21 -4.11 13.91
N LEU A 80 0.80 -2.93 13.78
CA LEU A 80 0.90 -2.20 12.51
C LEU A 80 1.50 -3.07 11.39
N SER A 81 2.54 -3.84 11.71
CA SER A 81 3.23 -4.72 10.75
C SER A 81 2.32 -5.74 10.08
N THR A 82 1.33 -6.26 10.79
CA THR A 82 0.34 -7.22 10.25
C THR A 82 -0.90 -6.53 9.67
N ARG A 83 -1.27 -5.37 10.19
CA ARG A 83 -2.47 -4.62 9.80
C ARG A 83 -2.27 -3.63 8.66
N ARG A 84 -1.04 -3.43 8.18
CA ARG A 84 -0.74 -2.48 7.10
C ARG A 84 -1.58 -2.70 5.83
N GLY A 85 -1.86 -3.97 5.49
CA GLY A 85 -2.74 -4.31 4.37
C GLY A 85 -4.20 -3.91 4.58
N GLU A 86 -4.73 -4.15 5.78
CA GLU A 86 -6.07 -3.72 6.21
C GLU A 86 -6.20 -2.19 6.19
N LEU A 87 -5.24 -1.50 6.79
CA LEU A 87 -5.23 -0.03 6.80
C LEU A 87 -5.13 0.56 5.39
N ALA A 88 -4.29 -0.02 4.55
CA ALA A 88 -4.19 0.39 3.16
C ALA A 88 -5.50 0.12 2.40
N ALA A 89 -6.12 -1.05 2.58
CA ALA A 89 -7.41 -1.36 1.98
C ALA A 89 -8.47 -0.35 2.39
N LYS A 90 -8.62 -0.09 3.69
CA LYS A 90 -9.56 0.91 4.23
C LYS A 90 -9.30 2.30 3.63
N PHE A 91 -8.02 2.73 3.59
CA PHE A 91 -7.65 4.03 3.02
C PHE A 91 -8.03 4.17 1.55
N TYR A 92 -7.83 3.13 0.75
CA TYR A 92 -8.13 3.12 -0.70
C TYR A 92 -9.54 2.64 -1.03
N GLY A 93 -10.44 2.50 -0.05
CA GLY A 93 -11.85 2.16 -0.25
C GLY A 93 -12.09 0.69 -0.57
N ASP A 94 -11.34 -0.22 0.07
CA ASP A 94 -11.47 -1.68 -0.02
C ASP A 94 -11.57 -2.22 -1.47
N PRO A 95 -10.60 -1.89 -2.35
CA PRO A 95 -10.72 -2.20 -3.78
C PRO A 95 -10.84 -3.70 -4.06
N SER A 96 -10.19 -4.54 -3.26
CA SER A 96 -10.23 -6.00 -3.39
C SER A 96 -11.59 -6.63 -3.09
N ARG A 97 -12.52 -5.90 -2.47
CA ARG A 97 -13.90 -6.40 -2.22
C ARG A 97 -14.77 -6.38 -3.47
N THR A 98 -14.43 -5.54 -4.43
CA THR A 98 -15.21 -5.35 -5.66
C THR A 98 -14.51 -5.86 -6.92
N LEU A 99 -13.24 -6.24 -6.80
CA LEU A 99 -12.45 -6.88 -7.86
C LEU A 99 -12.41 -8.39 -7.64
N ASN A 100 -12.41 -9.15 -8.72
CA ASN A 100 -12.06 -10.57 -8.70
C ASN A 100 -10.52 -10.66 -8.60
N CYS A 101 -9.99 -10.92 -7.41
CA CYS A 101 -8.55 -11.03 -7.19
C CYS A 101 -8.10 -12.49 -7.24
N VAL A 102 -7.19 -12.81 -8.16
CA VAL A 102 -6.61 -14.15 -8.28
C VAL A 102 -5.16 -14.13 -7.79
N GLY A 103 -4.93 -14.69 -6.61
CA GLY A 103 -3.59 -14.81 -6.04
C GLY A 103 -2.86 -16.04 -6.55
N VAL A 104 -1.64 -15.86 -7.10
CA VAL A 104 -0.78 -16.95 -7.57
C VAL A 104 0.45 -17.06 -6.67
N THR A 105 0.65 -18.22 -6.05
CA THR A 105 1.81 -18.54 -5.23
C THR A 105 2.56 -19.77 -5.77
N GLY A 106 3.83 -19.92 -5.42
CA GLY A 106 4.68 -21.02 -5.83
C GLY A 106 6.14 -20.61 -5.98
N THR A 107 7.01 -21.58 -6.19
CA THR A 107 8.45 -21.35 -6.41
C THR A 107 8.73 -20.82 -7.82
N ASN A 108 8.10 -21.40 -8.84
CA ASN A 108 8.26 -21.05 -10.24
C ASN A 108 6.91 -20.83 -10.93
N GLY A 109 6.91 -20.15 -12.08
CA GLY A 109 5.75 -19.98 -12.95
C GLY A 109 4.71 -18.95 -12.50
N LYS A 110 4.87 -18.30 -11.32
CA LYS A 110 3.90 -17.34 -10.81
C LYS A 110 3.51 -16.25 -11.82
N THR A 111 4.52 -15.58 -12.36
CA THR A 111 4.34 -14.51 -13.35
C THR A 111 3.61 -15.00 -14.58
N SER A 112 4.04 -16.15 -15.15
CA SER A 112 3.41 -16.72 -16.34
C SER A 112 1.94 -17.09 -16.11
N ILE A 113 1.65 -17.75 -14.98
CA ILE A 113 0.26 -18.13 -14.63
C ILE A 113 -0.60 -16.89 -14.43
N ALA A 114 -0.12 -15.88 -13.70
CA ALA A 114 -0.89 -14.66 -13.48
C ALA A 114 -1.17 -13.91 -14.80
N ILE A 115 -0.20 -13.85 -15.70
CA ILE A 115 -0.39 -13.26 -17.04
C ILE A 115 -1.41 -14.07 -17.84
N HIS A 116 -1.31 -15.40 -17.85
CA HIS A 116 -2.27 -16.24 -18.56
C HIS A 116 -3.70 -16.09 -18.01
N VAL A 117 -3.85 -16.00 -16.68
CA VAL A 117 -5.16 -15.73 -16.06
C VAL A 117 -5.74 -14.40 -16.55
N ALA A 118 -4.93 -13.34 -16.56
CA ALA A 118 -5.38 -12.03 -17.03
C ALA A 118 -5.72 -12.07 -18.53
N ASP A 119 -4.90 -12.70 -19.36
CA ASP A 119 -5.11 -12.84 -20.81
C ASP A 119 -6.37 -13.65 -21.14
N MET A 120 -6.53 -14.81 -20.51
CA MET A 120 -7.74 -15.63 -20.68
C MET A 120 -9.01 -14.89 -20.26
N THR A 121 -8.93 -14.12 -19.19
CA THR A 121 -10.06 -13.30 -18.73
C THR A 121 -10.47 -12.25 -19.79
N GLN A 122 -9.48 -11.63 -20.45
CA GLN A 122 -9.75 -10.72 -21.57
C GLN A 122 -10.38 -11.43 -22.77
N LEU A 123 -9.87 -12.61 -23.12
CA LEU A 123 -10.43 -13.41 -24.22
C LEU A 123 -11.88 -13.84 -23.96
N MET A 124 -12.25 -13.97 -22.68
CA MET A 124 -13.64 -14.24 -22.26
C MET A 124 -14.54 -12.99 -22.24
N GLY A 125 -14.02 -11.83 -22.64
CA GLY A 125 -14.77 -10.57 -22.75
C GLY A 125 -14.87 -9.76 -21.45
N SER A 126 -14.12 -10.10 -20.41
CA SER A 126 -14.05 -9.34 -19.16
C SER A 126 -12.78 -8.46 -19.11
N THR A 127 -12.84 -7.37 -18.36
CA THR A 127 -11.67 -6.50 -18.19
C THR A 127 -10.72 -7.07 -17.16
N SER A 128 -9.44 -7.17 -17.50
CA SER A 128 -8.43 -7.74 -16.61
C SER A 128 -7.16 -6.92 -16.53
N ALA A 129 -6.43 -7.10 -15.44
CA ALA A 129 -5.14 -6.52 -15.20
C ALA A 129 -4.21 -7.51 -14.46
N TYR A 130 -2.95 -7.19 -14.48
CA TYR A 130 -1.88 -7.92 -13.80
C TYR A 130 -1.23 -7.04 -12.73
N ILE A 131 -0.75 -7.65 -11.64
CA ILE A 131 0.14 -7.02 -10.67
C ILE A 131 1.21 -8.00 -10.21
N GLY A 132 2.49 -7.67 -10.43
CA GLY A 132 3.60 -8.53 -10.04
C GLY A 132 4.95 -7.98 -10.47
N THR A 133 5.94 -8.86 -10.67
CA THR A 133 7.33 -8.49 -10.96
C THR A 133 7.54 -7.67 -12.23
N LEU A 134 6.63 -7.77 -13.20
CA LEU A 134 6.70 -7.01 -14.46
C LEU A 134 6.00 -5.65 -14.39
N GLY A 135 5.38 -5.32 -13.26
CA GLY A 135 4.62 -4.08 -13.11
C GLY A 135 3.16 -4.33 -12.73
N TRP A 136 2.30 -3.36 -13.01
CA TRP A 136 0.88 -3.43 -12.74
C TRP A 136 0.05 -2.70 -13.82
N GLY A 137 -1.16 -3.15 -14.05
CA GLY A 137 -2.09 -2.56 -15.01
C GLY A 137 -2.59 -3.56 -16.05
N PRO A 138 -3.36 -3.10 -17.06
CA PRO A 138 -3.78 -3.92 -18.17
C PRO A 138 -2.60 -4.50 -18.94
N LEU A 139 -2.73 -5.72 -19.45
CA LEU A 139 -1.68 -6.34 -20.27
C LEU A 139 -1.40 -5.47 -21.50
N GLY A 140 -0.11 -5.29 -21.81
CA GLY A 140 0.35 -4.40 -22.89
C GLY A 140 0.52 -2.92 -22.47
N GLN A 141 0.06 -2.53 -21.26
CA GLN A 141 0.20 -1.17 -20.72
C GLN A 141 0.67 -1.19 -19.26
N LEU A 142 1.54 -2.12 -18.92
CA LEU A 142 2.05 -2.27 -17.56
C LEU A 142 2.87 -1.03 -17.15
N GLN A 143 2.59 -0.52 -15.98
CA GLN A 143 3.35 0.53 -15.33
C GLN A 143 4.37 -0.08 -14.36
N ASP A 144 5.55 0.52 -14.28
CA ASP A 144 6.58 0.10 -13.34
C ASP A 144 6.11 0.34 -11.89
N LEU A 145 6.35 -0.62 -11.02
CA LEU A 145 6.12 -0.51 -9.57
C LEU A 145 7.24 0.23 -8.85
N GLY A 146 8.40 0.42 -9.49
CA GLY A 146 9.59 1.00 -8.87
C GLY A 146 10.24 0.10 -7.81
N MET A 147 9.80 -1.16 -7.70
CA MET A 147 10.35 -2.17 -6.80
C MET A 147 9.99 -3.59 -7.26
N THR A 148 10.83 -4.56 -6.90
CA THR A 148 10.69 -5.97 -7.32
C THR A 148 9.47 -6.65 -6.70
N THR A 149 9.11 -6.28 -5.46
CA THR A 149 7.97 -6.85 -4.75
C THR A 149 7.13 -5.70 -4.17
N PRO A 150 5.89 -5.53 -4.62
CA PRO A 150 5.04 -4.47 -4.10
C PRO A 150 4.69 -4.74 -2.63
N ASN A 151 4.76 -3.69 -1.82
CA ASN A 151 4.28 -3.74 -0.44
C ASN A 151 2.75 -3.62 -0.38
N ALA A 152 2.18 -3.83 0.82
CA ALA A 152 0.73 -3.85 1.01
C ALA A 152 0.04 -2.55 0.59
N VAL A 153 0.65 -1.40 0.88
CA VAL A 153 0.12 -0.09 0.48
C VAL A 153 0.10 0.06 -1.04
N MET A 154 1.18 -0.36 -1.71
CA MET A 154 1.25 -0.29 -3.18
C MET A 154 0.24 -1.20 -3.84
N ILE A 155 0.06 -2.42 -3.32
CA ILE A 155 -0.96 -3.36 -3.84
C ILE A 155 -2.33 -2.70 -3.78
N GLN A 156 -2.78 -2.22 -2.62
CA GLN A 156 -4.09 -1.63 -2.45
C GLN A 156 -4.30 -0.37 -3.31
N LYS A 157 -3.26 0.46 -3.42
CA LYS A 157 -3.27 1.64 -4.29
C LYS A 157 -3.42 1.28 -5.76
N SER A 158 -2.70 0.26 -6.22
CA SER A 158 -2.78 -0.22 -7.61
C SER A 158 -4.14 -0.85 -7.89
N LEU A 159 -4.66 -1.68 -6.98
CA LEU A 159 -6.01 -2.24 -7.08
C LEU A 159 -7.08 -1.14 -7.19
N ALA A 160 -6.99 -0.09 -6.35
CA ALA A 160 -7.93 1.02 -6.40
C ALA A 160 -7.89 1.76 -7.74
N ARG A 161 -6.70 1.95 -8.32
CA ARG A 161 -6.54 2.58 -9.63
C ARG A 161 -7.09 1.70 -10.76
N MET A 162 -6.80 0.40 -10.73
CA MET A 162 -7.32 -0.54 -11.71
C MET A 162 -8.85 -0.61 -11.65
N ARG A 163 -9.44 -0.67 -10.44
CA ARG A 163 -10.89 -0.59 -10.24
C ARG A 163 -11.48 0.70 -10.83
N ALA A 164 -10.88 1.85 -10.54
CA ALA A 164 -11.32 3.14 -11.08
C ALA A 164 -11.21 3.21 -12.62
N GLY A 165 -10.28 2.45 -13.22
CA GLY A 165 -10.12 2.28 -14.66
C GLY A 165 -11.06 1.25 -15.28
N GLY A 166 -12.01 0.67 -14.52
CA GLY A 166 -12.99 -0.30 -15.03
C GLY A 166 -12.48 -1.73 -15.11
N THR A 167 -11.41 -2.09 -14.38
CA THR A 167 -10.95 -3.48 -14.29
C THR A 167 -11.91 -4.30 -13.43
N ASP A 168 -12.24 -5.50 -13.86
CA ASP A 168 -13.08 -6.48 -13.13
C ASP A 168 -12.22 -7.52 -12.40
N THR A 169 -11.15 -7.98 -13.05
CA THR A 169 -10.31 -9.08 -12.55
C THR A 169 -8.83 -8.64 -12.50
N VAL A 170 -8.14 -8.99 -11.41
CA VAL A 170 -6.69 -8.76 -11.24
C VAL A 170 -6.00 -10.05 -10.83
N ALA A 171 -4.94 -10.43 -11.54
CA ALA A 171 -4.11 -11.59 -11.24
C ALA A 171 -2.69 -11.18 -10.83
#